data_4cf93ffda8fcc7ef23e91ed9ee1b18e9
#
_entry.id   4cf93ffda8fcc7ef23e91ed9ee1b18e9
#
_cell.length_a   1.000
_cell.length_b   1.000
_cell.length_c   1.000
_cell.angle_alpha   90.00
_cell.angle_beta   90.00
_cell.angle_gamma   90.00
#
_symmetry.space_group_name_H-M   'P 1'
#
loop_
_entity.id
_entity.type
_entity.pdbx_description
1 polymer ?
#
loop_
_entity_poly.entity_id
_entity_poly.type
_entity_poly.pdbx_seq_one_letter_code
_entity_poly.pdbx_strand_id
1 'polypeptide(L)'
;MTSASKNGRRALIAAAGLSVATLALAGCSAGGGDNGDGASGSTITVGTTDKVTALDPAGSYDNGSLAVQTQVFPYLLNTDYESTDVVPDLAESAEFTAPTEYTVTLPAGLKWANGNDLTSSDVKFSFDRQLKIADPNGASSLLYNLDSVETPDDTTVVFHLKAENDQVFPQILTSFPGAIVDEESFSADALTSDDDIVAANAFGGPYAIKSYDFNNLISFEKNPNYKGLLDPAATDTINLKYYADSSNMKLDVQEGGIDVAYRSLSATDIDDLKGNDKVKVVDGPGGEIRYIVFNFDTQPYGAKTAEADPAKALAVRQALADLIDRDALSEQVYKGTYTPLYSYVPEGLAGAIEPLKDLYGDGQGGPDAEKAKATLEAAGVETPVELHLQYNTDHYGPGSGDEYALIKDQLEADGLFKVDLQSTEYVQYSKDRVADVYPAYQLGWFPDYSDADNYLTPFFLIENFLSNHYANQEVNDLILEQAVTPDPAARTALIEEIQNKVAADLSTVPFLQGAQVVVTGTDIDGAILDGSFKFRFAPLTKG
;
A
#
# COMPACT_ATOMS: atom_id res chain seq x y z
N MET A 1 29.14 -46.46 -35.11
CA MET A 1 29.05 -46.32 -36.57
C MET A 1 28.91 -44.84 -36.82
N THR A 2 29.98 -44.14 -37.03
CA THR A 2 30.51 -43.62 -38.32
C THR A 2 29.54 -42.61 -38.94
N SER A 3 29.83 -41.35 -39.24
CA SER A 3 31.07 -40.78 -39.76
C SER A 3 30.93 -39.25 -39.85
N ALA A 4 31.90 -38.56 -39.50
CA ALA A 4 32.45 -37.29 -39.76
C ALA A 4 32.58 -36.85 -41.23
N SER A 5 32.61 -35.52 -41.49
CA SER A 5 33.41 -34.84 -42.49
C SER A 5 33.08 -33.32 -42.40
N LYS A 6 33.91 -32.41 -42.01
CA LYS A 6 35.19 -31.80 -42.42
C LYS A 6 35.11 -30.97 -43.72
N ASN A 7 35.55 -29.71 -43.53
CA ASN A 7 36.27 -28.75 -44.40
C ASN A 7 35.39 -27.80 -45.24
N GLY A 8 35.74 -26.52 -45.40
CA GLY A 8 37.01 -25.88 -45.43
C GLY A 8 36.97 -24.36 -45.55
N ARG A 9 38.06 -23.83 -45.17
CA ARG A 9 38.54 -22.42 -45.22
C ARG A 9 38.49 -21.81 -46.62
N ARG A 10 38.26 -20.49 -46.70
CA ARG A 10 39.16 -19.57 -47.43
C ARG A 10 38.87 -18.12 -47.04
N ALA A 11 39.92 -17.46 -46.59
CA ALA A 11 40.07 -16.03 -46.40
C ALA A 11 40.30 -15.31 -47.73
N LEU A 12 39.88 -14.08 -47.87
CA LEU A 12 40.46 -13.11 -48.77
C LEU A 12 40.42 -11.72 -48.16
N ILE A 13 41.59 -11.16 -48.00
CA ILE A 13 41.96 -9.82 -47.59
C ILE A 13 41.92 -8.93 -48.84
N ALA A 14 41.35 -7.74 -48.74
CA ALA A 14 41.78 -6.61 -49.56
C ALA A 14 41.43 -5.27 -48.87
N ALA A 15 42.41 -4.45 -48.86
CA ALA A 15 42.64 -3.25 -48.09
C ALA A 15 42.17 -1.95 -48.78
N ALA A 16 42.15 -0.92 -47.98
CA ALA A 16 42.50 0.48 -48.22
C ALA A 16 41.49 1.44 -48.85
N GLY A 17 41.32 2.56 -48.16
CA GLY A 17 40.71 3.80 -48.67
C GLY A 17 40.51 4.84 -47.58
N LEU A 18 41.56 5.45 -47.05
CA LEU A 18 41.51 6.72 -46.31
C LEU A 18 40.94 7.82 -47.20
N SER A 19 39.97 8.58 -46.69
CA SER A 19 39.72 9.94 -47.19
C SER A 19 39.34 10.83 -46.01
N VAL A 20 40.27 11.63 -45.58
CA VAL A 20 40.15 12.77 -44.69
C VAL A 20 39.45 13.91 -45.44
N ALA A 21 38.37 14.44 -44.92
CA ALA A 21 37.82 15.72 -45.33
C ALA A 21 37.56 16.57 -44.09
N THR A 22 38.51 17.41 -43.79
CA THR A 22 38.38 18.58 -42.93
C THR A 22 37.50 19.62 -43.60
N LEU A 23 36.45 20.12 -42.92
CA LEU A 23 35.78 21.36 -43.30
C LEU A 23 35.60 22.26 -42.09
N ALA A 24 36.01 23.47 -42.35
CA ALA A 24 36.29 24.55 -41.43
C ALA A 24 35.07 25.18 -40.79
N LEU A 25 35.29 25.75 -39.59
CA LEU A 25 34.46 26.74 -38.95
C LEU A 25 34.24 27.98 -39.84
N ALA A 26 33.01 28.40 -39.97
CA ALA A 26 32.68 29.79 -40.31
C ALA A 26 31.59 30.25 -39.34
N GLY A 27 31.97 31.04 -38.38
CA GLY A 27 31.05 31.82 -37.58
C GLY A 27 30.47 32.98 -38.37
N CYS A 28 29.19 33.24 -38.16
CA CYS A 28 28.59 34.56 -38.45
C CYS A 28 27.66 34.91 -37.30
N SER A 29 28.08 35.85 -36.50
CA SER A 29 27.27 36.65 -35.60
C SER A 29 26.47 37.65 -36.43
N ALA A 30 25.15 37.70 -36.25
CA ALA A 30 24.37 38.93 -36.35
C ALA A 30 22.99 38.74 -35.68
N GLY A 31 22.73 39.64 -34.77
CA GLY A 31 21.62 39.68 -33.86
C GLY A 31 20.24 39.90 -34.49
N GLY A 32 19.29 39.68 -33.65
CA GLY A 32 17.87 39.95 -33.84
C GLY A 32 17.11 39.24 -32.75
N GLY A 33 16.75 39.95 -31.70
CA GLY A 33 15.93 39.42 -30.63
C GLY A 33 14.57 38.98 -31.14
N ASP A 34 14.16 37.84 -30.65
CA ASP A 34 12.75 37.56 -30.46
C ASP A 34 12.64 36.75 -29.16
N ASN A 35 12.09 37.38 -28.14
CA ASN A 35 11.69 36.73 -26.90
C ASN A 35 10.49 35.84 -27.25
N GLY A 36 10.74 34.63 -27.65
CA GLY A 36 9.78 33.55 -27.59
C GLY A 36 10.02 32.83 -26.25
N ASP A 37 9.25 33.16 -25.24
CA ASP A 37 9.02 32.27 -24.11
C ASP A 37 8.37 30.97 -24.67
N GLY A 38 9.17 30.10 -25.23
CA GLY A 38 8.85 28.70 -25.31
C GLY A 38 9.05 28.13 -23.93
N ALA A 39 8.01 28.08 -23.12
CA ALA A 39 8.01 27.26 -21.93
C ALA A 39 8.40 25.83 -22.38
N SER A 40 9.63 25.44 -22.14
CA SER A 40 10.00 24.02 -22.18
C SER A 40 9.22 23.41 -21.03
N GLY A 41 8.14 22.67 -21.34
CA GLY A 41 7.32 22.01 -20.35
C GLY A 41 8.22 21.24 -19.39
N SER A 42 8.01 21.41 -18.09
CA SER A 42 8.77 20.73 -17.07
C SER A 42 8.50 19.22 -17.16
N THR A 43 9.55 18.42 -17.09
CA THR A 43 9.46 16.96 -17.07
C THR A 43 10.11 16.44 -15.81
N ILE A 44 9.40 15.54 -15.10
CA ILE A 44 9.93 14.84 -13.93
C ILE A 44 9.91 13.34 -14.22
N THR A 45 10.98 12.64 -13.87
CA THR A 45 11.07 11.19 -13.97
C THR A 45 11.02 10.56 -12.58
N VAL A 46 10.00 9.75 -12.34
CA VAL A 46 9.80 8.96 -11.13
C VAL A 46 10.27 7.53 -11.41
N GLY A 47 11.12 6.98 -10.55
CA GLY A 47 11.54 5.57 -10.58
C GLY A 47 10.78 4.74 -9.55
N THR A 48 10.42 3.51 -9.91
CA THR A 48 9.78 2.53 -9.03
C THR A 48 10.18 1.10 -9.40
N THR A 49 10.03 0.17 -8.46
CA THR A 49 10.09 -1.29 -8.74
C THR A 49 8.70 -1.94 -8.70
N ASP A 50 7.67 -1.21 -8.24
CA ASP A 50 6.30 -1.71 -8.16
C ASP A 50 5.69 -1.82 -9.56
N LYS A 51 5.33 -3.03 -9.95
CA LYS A 51 4.85 -3.36 -11.30
C LYS A 51 3.34 -3.18 -11.44
N VAL A 52 2.92 -2.71 -12.61
CA VAL A 52 1.51 -2.77 -13.03
C VAL A 52 1.14 -4.21 -13.34
N THR A 53 0.01 -4.68 -12.84
CA THR A 53 -0.59 -5.97 -13.23
C THR A 53 -1.67 -5.78 -14.29
N ALA A 54 -2.48 -4.73 -14.19
CA ALA A 54 -3.44 -4.27 -15.22
C ALA A 54 -3.73 -2.78 -15.04
N LEU A 55 -3.94 -2.04 -16.14
CA LEU A 55 -4.47 -0.67 -16.08
C LEU A 55 -5.97 -0.67 -15.78
N ASP A 56 -6.70 -1.72 -16.17
CA ASP A 56 -8.13 -1.85 -15.88
C ASP A 56 -8.37 -2.02 -14.37
N PRO A 57 -9.09 -1.08 -13.71
CA PRO A 57 -9.35 -1.18 -12.27
C PRO A 57 -10.12 -2.43 -11.85
N ALA A 58 -10.90 -3.04 -12.74
CA ALA A 58 -11.61 -4.28 -12.43
C ALA A 58 -10.69 -5.51 -12.41
N GLY A 59 -9.46 -5.42 -12.92
CA GLY A 59 -8.51 -6.53 -13.04
C GLY A 59 -7.26 -6.41 -12.17
N SER A 60 -7.20 -5.43 -11.27
CA SER A 60 -6.02 -5.20 -10.43
C SER A 60 -6.38 -4.93 -8.97
N TYR A 61 -5.56 -5.45 -8.07
CA TYR A 61 -5.61 -5.21 -6.64
C TYR A 61 -4.19 -5.25 -6.08
N ASP A 62 -3.37 -4.31 -6.54
CA ASP A 62 -1.96 -4.19 -6.20
C ASP A 62 -1.50 -2.72 -6.22
N ASN A 63 -0.45 -2.42 -5.45
CA ASN A 63 0.06 -1.06 -5.29
C ASN A 63 0.66 -0.47 -6.58
N GLY A 64 1.23 -1.30 -7.46
CA GLY A 64 1.84 -0.82 -8.70
C GLY A 64 0.79 -0.31 -9.70
N SER A 65 -0.32 -1.03 -9.84
CA SER A 65 -1.48 -0.61 -10.65
C SER A 65 -2.18 0.60 -10.02
N LEU A 66 -2.41 0.59 -8.70
CA LEU A 66 -3.04 1.71 -7.99
C LEU A 66 -2.24 3.00 -8.14
N ALA A 67 -0.91 2.94 -8.07
CA ALA A 67 -0.03 4.11 -8.24
C ALA A 67 -0.21 4.80 -9.60
N VAL A 68 -0.55 4.05 -10.66
CA VAL A 68 -0.88 4.58 -11.98
C VAL A 68 -2.34 5.04 -12.03
N GLN A 69 -3.26 4.20 -11.57
CA GLN A 69 -4.70 4.45 -11.65
C GLN A 69 -5.11 5.74 -10.93
N THR A 70 -4.52 6.03 -9.77
CA THR A 70 -4.77 7.27 -9.02
C THR A 70 -4.31 8.55 -9.73
N GLN A 71 -3.45 8.45 -10.73
CA GLN A 71 -3.03 9.60 -11.54
C GLN A 71 -3.96 9.85 -12.72
N VAL A 72 -4.63 8.80 -13.23
CA VAL A 72 -5.30 8.87 -14.54
C VAL A 72 -6.81 8.67 -14.50
N PHE A 73 -7.34 7.95 -13.52
CA PHE A 73 -8.79 7.81 -13.35
C PHE A 73 -9.32 8.78 -12.30
N PRO A 74 -10.56 9.28 -12.49
CA PRO A 74 -11.23 10.10 -11.49
C PRO A 74 -11.86 9.21 -10.41
N TYR A 75 -12.00 9.77 -9.21
CA TYR A 75 -12.70 9.18 -8.06
C TYR A 75 -13.83 10.10 -7.63
N LEU A 76 -14.90 9.54 -7.11
CA LEU A 76 -16.02 10.36 -6.57
C LEU A 76 -15.59 11.11 -5.31
N LEU A 77 -14.88 10.41 -4.45
CA LEU A 77 -14.37 10.88 -3.16
C LEU A 77 -12.85 10.68 -3.10
N ASN A 78 -12.18 11.48 -2.30
CA ASN A 78 -10.75 11.38 -2.04
C ASN A 78 -10.44 11.98 -0.65
N THR A 79 -9.16 12.04 -0.31
CA THR A 79 -8.65 12.80 0.82
C THR A 79 -7.86 13.99 0.29
N ASP A 80 -7.93 15.16 0.93
CA ASP A 80 -7.05 16.28 0.63
C ASP A 80 -5.61 15.94 1.05
N TYR A 81 -4.64 16.75 0.62
CA TYR A 81 -3.26 16.59 1.06
C TYR A 81 -3.15 16.71 2.59
N GLU A 82 -2.31 15.88 3.17
CA GLU A 82 -2.04 15.86 4.62
C GLU A 82 -3.29 15.57 5.50
N SER A 83 -4.35 14.99 4.91
CA SER A 83 -5.60 14.60 5.60
C SER A 83 -5.93 13.13 5.37
N THR A 84 -6.73 12.57 6.28
CA THR A 84 -7.37 11.26 6.14
C THR A 84 -8.90 11.37 6.03
N ASP A 85 -9.42 12.60 6.13
CA ASP A 85 -10.86 12.85 6.01
C ASP A 85 -11.33 12.64 4.55
N VAL A 86 -12.32 11.81 4.37
CA VAL A 86 -12.94 11.59 3.05
C VAL A 86 -13.83 12.78 2.70
N VAL A 87 -13.54 13.38 1.55
CA VAL A 87 -14.25 14.54 1.02
C VAL A 87 -14.61 14.33 -0.47
N PRO A 88 -15.57 15.10 -1.03
CA PRO A 88 -15.84 15.07 -2.45
C PRO A 88 -14.60 15.39 -3.29
N ASP A 89 -14.34 14.55 -4.33
CA ASP A 89 -13.29 14.77 -5.35
C ASP A 89 -13.94 15.22 -6.66
N LEU A 90 -14.40 14.27 -7.48
CA LEU A 90 -15.20 14.59 -8.68
C LEU A 90 -16.62 15.04 -8.31
N ALA A 91 -17.13 14.60 -7.17
CA ALA A 91 -18.46 14.94 -6.68
C ALA A 91 -18.55 16.38 -6.17
N GLU A 92 -19.74 17.01 -6.27
CA GLU A 92 -20.09 18.23 -5.55
C GLU A 92 -20.52 17.94 -4.10
N SER A 93 -21.20 16.80 -3.90
CA SER A 93 -21.65 16.33 -2.58
C SER A 93 -21.78 14.82 -2.55
N ALA A 94 -21.66 14.26 -1.35
CA ALA A 94 -21.84 12.83 -1.08
C ALA A 94 -22.31 12.65 0.36
N GLU A 95 -23.47 12.01 0.56
CA GLU A 95 -24.06 11.83 1.89
C GLU A 95 -25.05 10.67 1.95
N PHE A 96 -25.30 10.15 3.14
CA PHE A 96 -26.42 9.25 3.37
C PHE A 96 -27.75 10.01 3.32
N THR A 97 -28.56 9.74 2.29
CA THR A 97 -29.92 10.29 2.14
C THR A 97 -30.98 9.41 2.79
N ALA A 98 -30.67 8.12 3.00
CA ALA A 98 -31.40 7.15 3.81
C ALA A 98 -30.41 6.15 4.42
N PRO A 99 -30.80 5.34 5.41
CA PRO A 99 -29.87 4.41 6.07
C PRO A 99 -29.13 3.46 5.12
N THR A 100 -29.75 3.03 4.02
CA THR A 100 -29.18 2.17 2.98
C THR A 100 -28.96 2.88 1.65
N GLU A 101 -29.02 4.21 1.61
CA GLU A 101 -28.82 4.98 0.37
C GLU A 101 -27.74 6.03 0.58
N TYR A 102 -26.64 5.87 -0.15
CA TYR A 102 -25.55 6.85 -0.23
C TYR A 102 -25.64 7.59 -1.56
N THR A 103 -25.96 8.89 -1.52
CA THR A 103 -26.21 9.70 -2.71
C THR A 103 -25.04 10.60 -3.00
N VAL A 104 -24.61 10.61 -4.25
CA VAL A 104 -23.53 11.45 -4.78
C VAL A 104 -24.07 12.33 -5.89
N THR A 105 -23.74 13.62 -5.84
CA THR A 105 -24.09 14.57 -6.90
C THR A 105 -22.82 14.99 -7.65
N LEU A 106 -22.84 14.92 -8.98
CA LEU A 106 -21.76 15.33 -9.86
C LEU A 106 -21.97 16.74 -10.40
N PRO A 107 -20.92 17.53 -10.66
CA PRO A 107 -21.00 18.74 -11.46
C PRO A 107 -21.47 18.42 -12.88
N ALA A 108 -22.25 19.32 -13.48
CA ALA A 108 -22.64 19.17 -14.88
C ALA A 108 -21.50 19.52 -15.84
N GLY A 109 -21.44 18.82 -16.98
CA GLY A 109 -20.51 19.14 -18.07
C GLY A 109 -19.07 18.65 -17.86
N LEU A 110 -18.86 17.64 -17.03
CA LEU A 110 -17.60 16.94 -16.90
C LEU A 110 -17.22 16.24 -18.21
N LYS A 111 -15.93 16.09 -18.47
CA LYS A 111 -15.39 15.50 -19.70
C LYS A 111 -14.21 14.59 -19.41
N TRP A 112 -14.16 13.48 -20.11
CA TRP A 112 -12.96 12.66 -20.26
C TRP A 112 -11.89 13.37 -21.11
N ALA A 113 -10.65 12.94 -21.05
CA ALA A 113 -9.56 13.50 -21.87
C ALA A 113 -9.78 13.30 -23.38
N ASN A 114 -10.48 12.23 -23.79
CA ASN A 114 -10.89 11.99 -25.18
C ASN A 114 -12.04 12.89 -25.67
N GLY A 115 -12.69 13.65 -24.76
CA GLY A 115 -13.77 14.57 -25.03
C GLY A 115 -15.18 14.01 -24.84
N ASN A 116 -15.34 12.73 -24.52
CA ASN A 116 -16.63 12.14 -24.14
C ASN A 116 -17.21 12.86 -22.92
N ASP A 117 -18.54 12.84 -22.76
CA ASP A 117 -19.19 13.31 -21.54
C ASP A 117 -18.90 12.34 -20.39
N LEU A 118 -18.60 12.87 -19.20
CA LEU A 118 -18.53 12.11 -17.97
C LEU A 118 -19.79 12.39 -17.16
N THR A 119 -20.59 11.36 -16.91
CA THR A 119 -21.90 11.47 -16.27
C THR A 119 -22.10 10.41 -15.18
N SER A 120 -23.24 10.43 -14.50
CA SER A 120 -23.65 9.40 -13.55
C SER A 120 -23.72 8.00 -14.18
N SER A 121 -23.94 7.90 -15.50
CA SER A 121 -23.97 6.63 -16.23
C SER A 121 -22.60 5.93 -16.18
N ASP A 122 -21.49 6.67 -16.35
CA ASP A 122 -20.13 6.12 -16.22
C ASP A 122 -19.86 5.58 -14.83
N VAL A 123 -20.38 6.28 -13.81
CA VAL A 123 -20.26 5.81 -12.42
C VAL A 123 -20.99 4.48 -12.24
N LYS A 124 -22.26 4.42 -12.64
CA LYS A 124 -23.03 3.18 -12.56
C LYS A 124 -22.35 2.06 -13.36
N PHE A 125 -21.91 2.34 -14.57
CA PHE A 125 -21.19 1.39 -15.42
C PHE A 125 -19.94 0.83 -14.70
N SER A 126 -19.15 1.69 -14.07
CA SER A 126 -17.90 1.30 -13.39
C SER A 126 -18.14 0.30 -12.28
N PHE A 127 -19.13 0.52 -11.41
CA PHE A 127 -19.44 -0.37 -10.31
C PHE A 127 -20.15 -1.64 -10.77
N ASP A 128 -21.14 -1.53 -11.66
CA ASP A 128 -21.88 -2.67 -12.19
C ASP A 128 -20.92 -3.65 -12.91
N ARG A 129 -19.97 -3.13 -13.72
CA ARG A 129 -18.99 -3.99 -14.42
C ARG A 129 -18.02 -4.67 -13.45
N GLN A 130 -17.55 -4.00 -12.41
CA GLN A 130 -16.67 -4.61 -11.42
C GLN A 130 -17.34 -5.78 -10.71
N LEU A 131 -18.59 -5.60 -10.27
CA LEU A 131 -19.39 -6.66 -9.64
C LEU A 131 -19.71 -7.80 -10.62
N LYS A 132 -19.90 -7.50 -11.91
CA LYS A 132 -20.20 -8.48 -12.94
C LYS A 132 -18.98 -9.28 -13.38
N ILE A 133 -17.85 -8.63 -13.61
CA ILE A 133 -16.58 -9.28 -13.98
C ILE A 133 -16.06 -10.11 -12.82
N ALA A 134 -16.06 -9.55 -11.60
CA ALA A 134 -15.59 -10.18 -10.37
C ALA A 134 -14.27 -10.93 -10.58
N ASP A 135 -13.28 -10.25 -11.19
CA ASP A 135 -11.97 -10.85 -11.47
C ASP A 135 -11.29 -11.23 -10.16
N PRO A 136 -10.70 -12.43 -10.05
CA PRO A 136 -10.03 -12.88 -8.82
C PRO A 136 -8.79 -12.05 -8.47
N ASN A 137 -8.23 -11.29 -9.41
CA ASN A 137 -7.13 -10.34 -9.17
C ASN A 137 -7.62 -8.91 -8.96
N GLY A 138 -8.93 -8.66 -9.06
CA GLY A 138 -9.55 -7.35 -8.88
C GLY A 138 -10.07 -7.11 -7.47
N ALA A 139 -10.39 -5.86 -7.16
CA ALA A 139 -10.81 -5.41 -5.83
C ALA A 139 -12.34 -5.44 -5.60
N SER A 140 -13.11 -6.12 -6.44
CA SER A 140 -14.58 -6.16 -6.33
C SER A 140 -15.09 -6.73 -5.00
N SER A 141 -14.29 -7.53 -4.29
CA SER A 141 -14.61 -8.03 -2.95
C SER A 141 -14.81 -6.92 -1.91
N LEU A 142 -14.16 -5.76 -2.09
CA LEU A 142 -14.35 -4.60 -1.22
C LEU A 142 -15.76 -3.98 -1.37
N LEU A 143 -16.46 -4.25 -2.48
CA LEU A 143 -17.84 -3.78 -2.71
C LEU A 143 -18.90 -4.72 -2.09
N TYR A 144 -18.53 -5.49 -1.07
CA TYR A 144 -19.39 -6.52 -0.47
C TYR A 144 -20.73 -5.99 0.02
N ASN A 145 -20.80 -4.73 0.48
CA ASN A 145 -22.02 -4.09 0.96
C ASN A 145 -22.82 -3.38 -0.14
N LEU A 146 -22.27 -3.20 -1.34
CA LEU A 146 -23.00 -2.62 -2.46
C LEU A 146 -24.03 -3.62 -3.00
N ASP A 147 -25.31 -3.21 -3.06
CA ASP A 147 -26.39 -3.98 -3.67
C ASP A 147 -26.60 -3.57 -5.13
N SER A 148 -26.80 -2.28 -5.38
CA SER A 148 -27.03 -1.73 -6.72
C SER A 148 -26.71 -0.24 -6.81
N VAL A 149 -26.57 0.26 -8.03
CA VAL A 149 -26.39 1.69 -8.32
C VAL A 149 -27.52 2.18 -9.20
N GLU A 150 -28.16 3.29 -8.83
CA GLU A 150 -29.20 3.98 -9.61
C GLU A 150 -28.72 5.37 -10.04
N THR A 151 -29.08 5.78 -11.25
CA THR A 151 -28.75 7.10 -11.84
C THR A 151 -30.02 7.75 -12.34
N PRO A 152 -30.77 8.48 -11.49
CA PRO A 152 -32.05 9.09 -11.87
C PRO A 152 -31.92 10.17 -12.94
N ASP A 153 -30.75 10.80 -13.05
CA ASP A 153 -30.40 11.80 -14.04
C ASP A 153 -28.85 11.81 -14.27
N ASP A 154 -28.36 12.63 -15.21
CA ASP A 154 -26.97 12.67 -15.65
C ASP A 154 -25.97 13.09 -14.55
N THR A 155 -26.45 13.59 -13.40
CA THR A 155 -25.61 14.13 -12.32
C THR A 155 -25.83 13.47 -10.97
N THR A 156 -26.86 12.63 -10.82
CA THR A 156 -27.21 11.99 -9.56
C THR A 156 -26.88 10.51 -9.57
N VAL A 157 -26.12 10.04 -8.59
CA VAL A 157 -25.83 8.62 -8.35
C VAL A 157 -26.34 8.23 -6.98
N VAL A 158 -27.13 7.16 -6.89
CA VAL A 158 -27.60 6.57 -5.64
C VAL A 158 -27.04 5.18 -5.51
N PHE A 159 -26.16 4.97 -4.52
CA PHE A 159 -25.68 3.66 -4.14
C PHE A 159 -26.64 3.06 -3.11
N HIS A 160 -27.25 1.93 -3.44
CA HIS A 160 -28.06 1.14 -2.53
C HIS A 160 -27.17 0.13 -1.82
N LEU A 161 -27.19 0.13 -0.49
CA LEU A 161 -26.37 -0.71 0.38
C LEU A 161 -27.19 -1.80 1.02
N LYS A 162 -26.58 -2.96 1.28
CA LYS A 162 -27.20 -4.10 1.96
C LYS A 162 -27.36 -3.87 3.47
N ALA A 163 -26.36 -3.21 4.08
CA ALA A 163 -26.37 -2.82 5.50
C ALA A 163 -26.58 -1.30 5.66
N GLU A 164 -27.22 -0.91 6.76
CA GLU A 164 -27.54 0.48 7.05
C GLU A 164 -26.34 1.26 7.58
N ASN A 165 -26.22 2.54 7.20
CA ASN A 165 -25.28 3.53 7.76
C ASN A 165 -23.80 3.12 7.71
N ASP A 166 -23.38 2.40 6.68
CA ASP A 166 -22.01 1.91 6.51
C ASP A 166 -21.00 3.04 6.39
N GLN A 167 -20.25 3.32 7.46
CA GLN A 167 -19.23 4.36 7.52
C GLN A 167 -17.95 3.98 6.77
N VAL A 168 -17.80 2.72 6.40
CA VAL A 168 -16.65 2.20 5.63
C VAL A 168 -16.87 2.41 4.13
N PHE A 169 -18.11 2.41 3.66
CA PHE A 169 -18.41 2.56 2.23
C PHE A 169 -17.82 3.83 1.59
N PRO A 170 -17.90 5.03 2.18
CA PRO A 170 -17.22 6.22 1.64
C PRO A 170 -15.69 6.04 1.53
N GLN A 171 -15.06 5.33 2.47
CA GLN A 171 -13.62 5.03 2.42
C GLN A 171 -13.28 4.12 1.22
N ILE A 172 -14.12 3.11 0.97
CA ILE A 172 -13.97 2.21 -0.18
C ILE A 172 -14.03 2.99 -1.50
N LEU A 173 -14.87 4.02 -1.60
CA LEU A 173 -14.96 4.86 -2.81
C LEU A 173 -13.69 5.67 -3.09
N THR A 174 -12.78 5.82 -2.12
CA THR A 174 -11.47 6.45 -2.32
C THR A 174 -10.38 5.45 -2.70
N SER A 175 -10.66 4.15 -2.70
CA SER A 175 -9.68 3.06 -2.80
C SER A 175 -9.75 2.33 -4.16
N PHE A 176 -9.16 1.15 -4.26
CA PHE A 176 -9.04 0.37 -5.50
C PHE A 176 -10.32 0.30 -6.35
N PRO A 177 -11.51 -0.06 -5.82
CA PRO A 177 -12.72 -0.17 -6.63
C PRO A 177 -13.39 1.18 -6.93
N GLY A 178 -12.88 2.29 -6.37
CA GLY A 178 -13.49 3.62 -6.53
C GLY A 178 -13.16 4.33 -7.85
N ALA A 179 -12.24 3.80 -8.66
CA ALA A 179 -11.87 4.38 -9.94
C ALA A 179 -13.03 4.32 -10.95
N ILE A 180 -13.40 5.46 -11.53
CA ILE A 180 -14.45 5.57 -12.54
C ILE A 180 -13.83 5.41 -13.92
N VAL A 181 -14.50 4.69 -14.82
CA VAL A 181 -14.08 4.45 -16.20
C VAL A 181 -15.17 4.85 -17.21
N ASP A 182 -14.75 5.27 -18.40
CA ASP A 182 -15.61 5.70 -19.50
C ASP A 182 -16.39 4.50 -20.10
N GLU A 183 -17.72 4.51 -20.01
CA GLU A 183 -18.58 3.42 -20.50
C GLU A 183 -18.51 3.21 -22.02
N GLU A 184 -18.13 4.24 -22.78
CA GLU A 184 -17.99 4.16 -24.24
C GLU A 184 -16.66 3.51 -24.65
N SER A 185 -15.68 3.45 -23.74
CA SER A 185 -14.32 2.99 -24.01
C SER A 185 -14.00 1.64 -23.37
N PHE A 186 -14.68 1.26 -22.27
CA PHE A 186 -14.42 0.05 -21.54
C PHE A 186 -15.43 -1.06 -21.85
N SER A 187 -14.98 -2.33 -21.83
CA SER A 187 -15.88 -3.48 -21.96
C SER A 187 -16.75 -3.64 -20.71
N ALA A 188 -18.05 -3.87 -20.89
CA ALA A 188 -19.00 -4.11 -19.80
C ALA A 188 -18.87 -5.51 -19.17
N ASP A 189 -18.26 -6.48 -19.87
CA ASP A 189 -18.35 -7.92 -19.54
C ASP A 189 -16.98 -8.58 -19.35
N ALA A 190 -15.90 -7.88 -19.67
CA ALA A 190 -14.55 -8.42 -19.63
C ALA A 190 -13.55 -7.29 -19.28
N LEU A 191 -12.35 -7.67 -18.88
CA LEU A 191 -11.25 -6.72 -18.74
C LEU A 191 -10.93 -6.07 -20.10
N THR A 192 -10.72 -4.76 -20.10
CA THR A 192 -10.24 -4.02 -21.26
C THR A 192 -8.72 -4.09 -21.28
N SER A 193 -8.12 -4.32 -22.44
CA SER A 193 -6.65 -4.42 -22.51
C SER A 193 -5.98 -3.07 -22.27
N ASP A 194 -4.77 -3.09 -21.70
CA ASP A 194 -3.98 -1.87 -21.46
C ASP A 194 -3.79 -1.05 -22.74
N ASP A 195 -3.54 -1.71 -23.88
CA ASP A 195 -3.37 -1.05 -25.18
C ASP A 195 -4.65 -0.33 -25.63
N ASP A 196 -5.83 -0.94 -25.44
CA ASP A 196 -7.12 -0.35 -25.78
C ASP A 196 -7.44 0.83 -24.86
N ILE A 197 -7.15 0.73 -23.55
CA ILE A 197 -7.32 1.82 -22.57
C ILE A 197 -6.48 3.04 -22.97
N VAL A 198 -5.21 2.82 -23.27
CA VAL A 198 -4.30 3.91 -23.69
C VAL A 198 -4.73 4.50 -25.03
N ALA A 199 -5.11 3.66 -26.00
CA ALA A 199 -5.59 4.12 -27.32
C ALA A 199 -6.88 4.93 -27.25
N ALA A 200 -7.79 4.59 -26.32
CA ALA A 200 -9.05 5.32 -26.11
C ALA A 200 -8.84 6.71 -25.48
N ASN A 201 -7.70 6.94 -24.80
CA ASN A 201 -7.42 8.17 -24.04
C ASN A 201 -8.57 8.58 -23.11
N ALA A 202 -9.24 7.60 -22.49
CA ALA A 202 -10.41 7.78 -21.63
C ALA A 202 -9.98 7.99 -20.17
N PHE A 203 -9.26 9.07 -19.92
CA PHE A 203 -8.72 9.43 -18.61
C PHE A 203 -9.43 10.65 -18.04
N GLY A 204 -9.68 10.64 -16.71
CA GLY A 204 -10.37 11.74 -16.03
C GLY A 204 -9.58 12.26 -14.81
N GLY A 205 -8.45 11.67 -14.48
CA GLY A 205 -7.56 12.12 -13.42
C GLY A 205 -6.70 13.34 -13.79
N PRO A 206 -5.79 13.77 -12.89
CA PRO A 206 -4.88 14.90 -13.13
C PRO A 206 -3.99 14.75 -14.36
N TYR A 207 -3.70 13.50 -14.73
CA TYR A 207 -2.90 13.14 -15.90
C TYR A 207 -3.65 12.19 -16.83
N ALA A 208 -3.19 12.14 -18.09
CA ALA A 208 -3.53 11.12 -19.08
C ALA A 208 -2.26 10.35 -19.48
N ILE A 209 -2.38 9.08 -19.86
CA ILE A 209 -1.24 8.30 -20.36
C ILE A 209 -1.00 8.70 -21.82
N LYS A 210 0.18 9.27 -22.08
CA LYS A 210 0.64 9.64 -23.41
C LYS A 210 1.27 8.49 -24.17
N SER A 211 2.06 7.68 -23.46
CA SER A 211 2.68 6.46 -24.00
C SER A 211 2.86 5.43 -22.90
N TYR A 212 2.74 4.16 -23.26
CA TYR A 212 2.77 3.04 -22.36
C TYR A 212 3.66 1.93 -22.93
N ASP A 213 4.76 1.66 -22.23
CA ASP A 213 5.61 0.49 -22.46
C ASP A 213 5.59 -0.33 -21.17
N PHE A 214 4.85 -1.43 -21.20
CA PHE A 214 4.46 -2.23 -20.03
C PHE A 214 5.63 -2.55 -19.11
N ASN A 215 5.55 -2.09 -17.87
CA ASN A 215 6.56 -2.28 -16.83
C ASN A 215 8.00 -1.90 -17.23
N ASN A 216 8.12 -0.96 -18.16
CA ASN A 216 9.37 -0.34 -18.58
C ASN A 216 9.31 1.18 -18.44
N LEU A 217 8.34 1.83 -19.14
CA LEU A 217 8.20 3.29 -19.09
C LEU A 217 6.75 3.70 -19.39
N ILE A 218 6.15 4.48 -18.49
CA ILE A 218 4.89 5.18 -18.76
C ILE A 218 5.19 6.68 -18.84
N SER A 219 4.73 7.36 -19.89
CA SER A 219 4.77 8.82 -19.96
C SER A 219 3.37 9.37 -19.79
N PHE A 220 3.21 10.26 -18.84
CA PHE A 220 1.96 10.97 -18.53
C PHE A 220 2.04 12.39 -19.06
N GLU A 221 0.90 12.92 -19.52
CA GLU A 221 0.74 14.33 -19.83
C GLU A 221 -0.42 14.93 -19.02
N LYS A 222 -0.29 16.20 -18.66
CA LYS A 222 -1.29 16.93 -17.89
C LYS A 222 -2.67 16.86 -18.58
N ASN A 223 -3.71 16.49 -17.83
CA ASN A 223 -5.08 16.48 -18.31
C ASN A 223 -5.75 17.85 -18.09
N PRO A 224 -6.03 18.63 -19.15
CA PRO A 224 -6.65 19.96 -19.01
C PRO A 224 -8.14 19.87 -18.60
N ASN A 225 -8.76 18.70 -18.71
CA ASN A 225 -10.16 18.47 -18.38
C ASN A 225 -10.38 18.08 -16.92
N TYR A 226 -9.30 17.80 -16.16
CA TYR A 226 -9.40 17.44 -14.74
C TYR A 226 -10.14 18.52 -13.93
N LYS A 227 -11.09 18.10 -13.09
CA LYS A 227 -11.96 18.95 -12.26
C LYS A 227 -12.17 18.39 -10.84
N GLY A 228 -11.27 17.54 -10.37
CA GLY A 228 -11.36 16.95 -9.02
C GLY A 228 -10.90 17.90 -7.90
N LEU A 229 -10.82 17.34 -6.70
CA LEU A 229 -10.43 18.01 -5.46
C LEU A 229 -9.03 18.62 -5.51
N LEU A 230 -8.08 17.89 -6.10
CA LEU A 230 -6.68 18.29 -6.10
C LEU A 230 -6.45 19.45 -7.08
N ASP A 231 -5.41 20.24 -6.81
CA ASP A 231 -4.97 21.25 -7.76
C ASP A 231 -4.61 20.62 -9.12
N PRO A 232 -4.79 21.36 -10.23
CA PRO A 232 -4.31 20.91 -11.52
C PRO A 232 -2.82 20.54 -11.48
N ALA A 233 -2.44 19.49 -12.19
CA ALA A 233 -1.06 19.03 -12.24
C ALA A 233 -0.07 20.19 -12.49
N ALA A 234 0.95 20.31 -11.63
CA ALA A 234 1.92 21.40 -11.69
C ALA A 234 2.93 21.22 -12.82
N THR A 235 3.31 19.96 -13.09
CA THR A 235 4.30 19.57 -14.11
C THR A 235 3.60 19.02 -15.35
N ASP A 236 4.02 19.44 -16.55
CA ASP A 236 3.36 19.07 -17.80
C ASP A 236 3.54 17.60 -18.17
N THR A 237 4.68 17.00 -17.84
CA THR A 237 5.01 15.61 -18.17
C THR A 237 5.65 14.90 -17.00
N ILE A 238 5.11 13.75 -16.66
CA ILE A 238 5.74 12.80 -15.72
C ILE A 238 6.11 11.54 -16.48
N ASN A 239 7.31 11.03 -16.25
CA ASN A 239 7.73 9.71 -16.71
C ASN A 239 7.84 8.78 -15.50
N LEU A 240 7.17 7.64 -15.53
CA LEU A 240 7.32 6.57 -14.54
C LEU A 240 8.21 5.47 -15.14
N LYS A 241 9.43 5.36 -14.62
CA LYS A 241 10.44 4.40 -15.06
C LYS A 241 10.50 3.22 -14.12
N TYR A 242 10.41 2.02 -14.68
CA TYR A 242 10.43 0.79 -13.91
C TYR A 242 11.84 0.19 -13.82
N TYR A 243 12.18 -0.28 -12.63
CA TYR A 243 13.45 -0.95 -12.34
C TYR A 243 13.22 -2.43 -12.00
N ALA A 244 14.18 -3.27 -12.37
CA ALA A 244 14.17 -4.67 -11.97
C ALA A 244 14.61 -4.87 -10.51
N ASP A 245 15.46 -3.96 -10.02
CA ASP A 245 15.97 -3.93 -8.64
C ASP A 245 16.16 -2.50 -8.15
N SER A 246 16.11 -2.31 -6.83
CA SER A 246 16.23 -1.01 -6.18
C SER A 246 17.65 -0.42 -6.23
N SER A 247 18.69 -1.24 -6.40
CA SER A 247 20.08 -0.77 -6.39
C SER A 247 20.37 0.13 -7.59
N ASN A 248 19.84 -0.22 -8.77
CA ASN A 248 19.96 0.62 -9.96
C ASN A 248 19.13 1.90 -9.83
N MET A 249 17.95 1.83 -9.21
CA MET A 249 17.11 2.99 -8.93
C MET A 249 17.81 3.96 -7.96
N LYS A 250 18.43 3.43 -6.87
CA LYS A 250 19.27 4.21 -5.96
C LYS A 250 20.38 4.96 -6.69
N LEU A 251 21.13 4.27 -7.54
CA LEU A 251 22.21 4.87 -8.29
C LEU A 251 21.71 5.99 -9.22
N ASP A 252 20.61 5.73 -9.93
CA ASP A 252 20.04 6.72 -10.86
C ASP A 252 19.54 7.98 -10.14
N VAL A 253 18.92 7.88 -8.96
CA VAL A 253 18.50 9.08 -8.21
C VAL A 253 19.70 9.85 -7.64
N GLN A 254 20.75 9.16 -7.21
CA GLN A 254 21.98 9.79 -6.72
C GLN A 254 22.74 10.57 -7.82
N GLU A 255 22.68 10.09 -9.05
CA GLU A 255 23.37 10.69 -10.19
C GLU A 255 22.51 11.66 -11.00
N GLY A 256 21.21 11.82 -10.64
CA GLY A 256 20.25 12.65 -11.35
C GLY A 256 19.79 12.04 -12.68
N GLY A 257 19.88 10.72 -12.82
CA GLY A 257 19.31 9.96 -13.95
C GLY A 257 17.78 9.83 -13.85
N ILE A 258 17.24 9.95 -12.65
CA ILE A 258 15.82 10.16 -12.32
C ILE A 258 15.70 11.26 -11.26
N ASP A 259 14.53 11.88 -11.19
CA ASP A 259 14.25 12.99 -10.28
C ASP A 259 13.71 12.52 -8.93
N VAL A 260 12.99 11.41 -8.93
CA VAL A 260 12.29 10.86 -7.76
C VAL A 260 12.46 9.34 -7.75
N ALA A 261 12.78 8.76 -6.59
CA ALA A 261 12.73 7.32 -6.35
C ALA A 261 11.63 7.05 -5.30
N TYR A 262 10.58 6.33 -5.70
CA TYR A 262 9.43 6.04 -4.86
C TYR A 262 9.32 4.56 -4.53
N ARG A 263 9.26 4.27 -3.24
CA ARG A 263 9.20 2.92 -2.64
C ARG A 263 10.42 2.03 -2.97
N SER A 264 10.44 0.84 -2.38
CA SER A 264 11.35 -0.27 -2.69
C SER A 264 12.85 -0.06 -2.43
N LEU A 265 13.27 1.11 -1.96
CA LEU A 265 14.63 1.28 -1.45
C LEU A 265 14.75 0.55 -0.10
N SER A 266 15.85 -0.18 0.10
CA SER A 266 16.10 -0.81 1.40
C SER A 266 16.38 0.23 2.48
N ALA A 267 16.15 -0.13 3.75
CA ALA A 267 16.47 0.73 4.88
C ALA A 267 17.94 1.21 4.86
N THR A 268 18.87 0.32 4.48
CA THR A 268 20.29 0.66 4.32
C THR A 268 20.52 1.65 3.17
N ASP A 269 19.79 1.50 2.06
CA ASP A 269 19.91 2.44 0.93
C ASP A 269 19.39 3.83 1.32
N ILE A 270 18.30 3.90 2.05
CA ILE A 270 17.72 5.15 2.56
C ILE A 270 18.68 5.82 3.54
N ASP A 271 19.28 5.05 4.46
CA ASP A 271 20.25 5.56 5.42
C ASP A 271 21.49 6.17 4.72
N ASP A 272 22.03 5.48 3.71
CA ASP A 272 23.11 6.01 2.88
C ASP A 272 22.72 7.31 2.14
N LEU A 273 21.47 7.39 1.66
CA LEU A 273 20.96 8.54 0.92
C LEU A 273 20.70 9.76 1.83
N LYS A 274 20.37 9.57 3.10
CA LYS A 274 20.26 10.66 4.10
C LYS A 274 21.56 11.46 4.24
N GLY A 275 22.71 10.84 3.97
CA GLY A 275 24.03 11.49 3.98
C GLY A 275 24.45 12.14 2.66
N ASN A 276 23.63 12.07 1.60
CA ASN A 276 23.99 12.57 0.26
C ASN A 276 23.39 13.96 -0.01
N ASP A 277 24.23 14.97 -0.21
CA ASP A 277 23.84 16.36 -0.42
C ASP A 277 23.14 16.66 -1.77
N LYS A 278 23.08 15.69 -2.67
CA LYS A 278 22.40 15.81 -3.98
C LYS A 278 20.92 15.40 -3.95
N VAL A 279 20.49 14.78 -2.88
CA VAL A 279 19.11 14.29 -2.76
C VAL A 279 18.48 14.72 -1.45
N LYS A 280 17.15 14.68 -1.39
CA LYS A 280 16.34 14.84 -0.18
C LYS A 280 15.65 13.51 0.09
N VAL A 281 15.69 13.02 1.32
CA VAL A 281 14.85 11.92 1.80
C VAL A 281 13.64 12.55 2.48
N VAL A 282 12.45 12.23 2.00
CA VAL A 282 11.18 12.68 2.56
C VAL A 282 10.45 11.47 3.11
N ASP A 283 10.07 11.53 4.37
CA ASP A 283 9.27 10.51 5.05
C ASP A 283 7.90 11.03 5.40
N GLY A 284 6.93 10.13 5.43
CA GLY A 284 5.57 10.41 5.84
C GLY A 284 4.94 9.22 6.57
N PRO A 285 3.75 9.39 7.16
CA PRO A 285 3.07 8.32 7.87
C PRO A 285 2.81 7.14 6.92
N GLY A 286 3.11 5.94 7.37
CA GLY A 286 2.89 4.72 6.61
C GLY A 286 1.72 3.91 7.15
N GLY A 287 1.00 3.23 6.27
CA GLY A 287 -0.09 2.34 6.64
C GLY A 287 0.35 0.89 6.84
N GLU A 288 1.55 0.52 6.42
CA GLU A 288 2.05 -0.83 6.65
C GLU A 288 2.29 -1.07 8.13
N ILE A 289 1.75 -2.17 8.67
CA ILE A 289 2.07 -2.65 10.01
C ILE A 289 2.65 -4.04 9.97
N ARG A 290 3.52 -4.35 10.94
CA ARG A 290 4.14 -5.66 11.13
C ARG A 290 3.78 -6.24 12.48
N TYR A 291 3.42 -7.53 12.48
CA TYR A 291 2.93 -8.19 13.67
C TYR A 291 3.18 -9.70 13.65
N ILE A 292 3.24 -10.29 14.85
CA ILE A 292 3.22 -11.73 15.05
C ILE A 292 1.78 -12.15 15.28
N VAL A 293 1.31 -13.18 14.57
CA VAL A 293 0.01 -13.83 14.76
C VAL A 293 0.18 -15.08 15.59
N PHE A 294 -0.73 -15.33 16.52
CA PHE A 294 -0.85 -16.59 17.25
C PHE A 294 -2.05 -17.39 16.73
N ASN A 295 -1.85 -18.65 16.42
CA ASN A 295 -2.93 -19.58 16.10
C ASN A 295 -3.48 -20.17 17.41
N PHE A 296 -4.72 -19.89 17.74
CA PHE A 296 -5.34 -20.26 19.03
C PHE A 296 -5.53 -21.76 19.20
N ASP A 297 -5.49 -22.52 18.13
CA ASP A 297 -5.55 -23.99 18.17
C ASP A 297 -4.18 -24.63 18.42
N THR A 298 -3.10 -24.08 17.81
CA THR A 298 -1.79 -24.77 17.75
C THR A 298 -0.65 -24.06 18.48
N GLN A 299 -0.83 -22.81 18.93
CA GLN A 299 0.15 -22.12 19.80
C GLN A 299 0.46 -22.93 21.07
N PRO A 300 1.54 -22.65 21.83
CA PRO A 300 1.76 -23.26 23.11
C PRO A 300 0.52 -23.16 24.01
N TYR A 301 0.06 -24.29 24.53
CA TYR A 301 -1.21 -24.44 25.27
C TYR A 301 -2.48 -24.10 24.48
N GLY A 302 -2.43 -24.08 23.16
CA GLY A 302 -3.57 -23.85 22.26
C GLY A 302 -4.64 -24.93 22.34
N ALA A 303 -5.84 -24.65 21.86
CA ALA A 303 -7.03 -25.47 22.06
C ALA A 303 -6.93 -26.90 21.52
N LYS A 304 -6.11 -27.14 20.49
CA LYS A 304 -5.86 -28.50 19.91
C LYS A 304 -4.57 -29.15 20.41
N THR A 305 -3.83 -28.54 21.34
CA THR A 305 -2.63 -29.13 21.91
C THR A 305 -2.96 -30.13 23.03
N ALA A 306 -2.01 -31.01 23.36
CA ALA A 306 -2.20 -31.98 24.44
C ALA A 306 -2.32 -31.33 25.82
N GLU A 307 -1.78 -30.13 25.99
CA GLU A 307 -1.72 -29.36 27.23
C GLU A 307 -2.56 -28.09 27.14
N ALA A 308 -3.71 -28.13 26.43
CA ALA A 308 -4.57 -27.00 26.21
C ALA A 308 -4.98 -26.29 27.51
N ASP A 309 -4.60 -25.01 27.63
CA ASP A 309 -4.90 -24.16 28.79
C ASP A 309 -4.95 -22.69 28.32
N PRO A 310 -6.13 -22.06 28.20
CA PRO A 310 -6.26 -20.69 27.72
C PRO A 310 -5.51 -19.65 28.56
N ALA A 311 -5.40 -19.87 29.89
CA ALA A 311 -4.69 -18.93 30.78
C ALA A 311 -3.17 -19.01 30.57
N LYS A 312 -2.64 -20.20 30.39
CA LYS A 312 -1.23 -20.41 30.06
C LYS A 312 -0.91 -19.88 28.65
N ALA A 313 -1.78 -20.13 27.67
CA ALA A 313 -1.62 -19.60 26.32
C ALA A 313 -1.58 -18.06 26.30
N LEU A 314 -2.46 -17.41 27.07
CA LEU A 314 -2.43 -15.95 27.23
C LEU A 314 -1.13 -15.47 27.89
N ALA A 315 -0.70 -16.13 28.97
CA ALA A 315 0.55 -15.78 29.67
C ALA A 315 1.78 -15.88 28.75
N VAL A 316 1.82 -16.87 27.85
CA VAL A 316 2.88 -16.99 26.83
C VAL A 316 2.87 -15.80 25.87
N ARG A 317 1.70 -15.38 25.38
CA ARG A 317 1.60 -14.21 24.49
C ARG A 317 1.98 -12.91 25.21
N GLN A 318 1.56 -12.74 26.47
CA GLN A 318 1.91 -11.59 27.30
C GLN A 318 3.42 -11.52 27.56
N ALA A 319 4.04 -12.63 27.94
CA ALA A 319 5.47 -12.69 28.16
C ALA A 319 6.26 -12.38 26.87
N LEU A 320 5.80 -12.86 25.71
CA LEU A 320 6.41 -12.50 24.43
C LEU A 320 6.29 -11.00 24.18
N ALA A 321 5.12 -10.40 24.41
CA ALA A 321 4.91 -8.97 24.23
C ALA A 321 5.76 -8.11 25.19
N ASP A 322 6.01 -8.60 26.43
CA ASP A 322 6.89 -7.95 27.40
C ASP A 322 8.38 -7.94 26.98
N LEU A 323 8.79 -8.86 26.08
CA LEU A 323 10.20 -9.02 25.67
C LEU A 323 10.56 -8.33 24.35
N ILE A 324 9.59 -7.92 23.54
CA ILE A 324 9.86 -7.29 22.24
C ILE A 324 10.40 -5.88 22.42
N ASP A 325 11.66 -5.68 22.06
CA ASP A 325 12.30 -4.36 21.93
C ASP A 325 12.04 -3.79 20.54
N ARG A 326 11.01 -2.96 20.44
CA ARG A 326 10.57 -2.34 19.18
C ARG A 326 11.55 -1.29 18.66
N ASP A 327 12.19 -0.55 19.58
CA ASP A 327 13.21 0.45 19.22
C ASP A 327 14.43 -0.24 18.60
N ALA A 328 14.89 -1.35 19.18
CA ALA A 328 15.99 -2.13 18.61
C ALA A 328 15.64 -2.67 17.21
N LEU A 329 14.41 -3.14 16.99
CA LEU A 329 13.95 -3.58 15.67
C LEU A 329 13.96 -2.42 14.66
N SER A 330 13.41 -1.27 15.04
CA SER A 330 13.42 -0.05 14.24
C SER A 330 14.85 0.39 13.86
N GLU A 331 15.73 0.51 14.84
CA GLU A 331 17.08 1.06 14.64
C GLU A 331 18.03 0.08 13.95
N GLN A 332 18.06 -1.19 14.39
CA GLN A 332 19.06 -2.15 13.93
C GLN A 332 18.72 -2.74 12.56
N VAL A 333 17.44 -3.08 12.33
CA VAL A 333 16.97 -3.69 11.08
C VAL A 333 16.56 -2.62 10.07
N TYR A 334 15.73 -1.66 10.49
CA TYR A 334 15.05 -0.74 9.58
C TYR A 334 15.64 0.67 9.51
N LYS A 335 16.69 0.97 10.30
CA LYS A 335 17.39 2.28 10.27
C LYS A 335 16.44 3.47 10.41
N GLY A 336 15.37 3.30 11.20
CA GLY A 336 14.34 4.29 11.43
C GLY A 336 13.35 4.50 10.26
N THR A 337 13.33 3.62 9.24
CA THR A 337 12.29 3.64 8.20
C THR A 337 10.99 2.94 8.62
N TYR A 338 11.01 2.31 9.78
CA TYR A 338 9.85 1.80 10.52
C TYR A 338 9.91 2.35 11.93
N THR A 339 8.78 2.74 12.48
CA THR A 339 8.65 3.23 13.84
C THR A 339 8.01 2.19 14.75
N PRO A 340 8.31 2.18 16.07
CA PRO A 340 7.63 1.32 17.02
C PRO A 340 6.10 1.50 16.98
N LEU A 341 5.37 0.39 16.99
CA LEU A 341 3.91 0.36 17.00
C LEU A 341 3.41 -0.34 18.27
N TYR A 342 2.56 0.38 19.02
CA TYR A 342 2.00 -0.11 20.30
C TYR A 342 0.49 -0.33 20.26
N SER A 343 -0.08 -0.41 19.06
CA SER A 343 -1.48 -0.73 18.82
C SER A 343 -1.66 -1.40 17.45
N TYR A 344 -2.91 -1.56 17.05
CA TYR A 344 -3.31 -2.17 15.77
C TYR A 344 -3.62 -1.10 14.72
N VAL A 345 -4.18 0.03 15.13
CA VAL A 345 -4.43 1.19 14.27
C VAL A 345 -3.16 2.04 14.21
N PRO A 346 -2.59 2.27 13.00
CA PRO A 346 -1.38 3.05 12.84
C PRO A 346 -1.54 4.49 13.33
N GLU A 347 -0.45 5.07 13.81
CA GLU A 347 -0.37 6.51 14.05
C GLU A 347 -0.72 7.28 12.78
N GLY A 348 -1.51 8.36 12.92
CA GLY A 348 -2.01 9.19 11.82
C GLY A 348 -3.44 8.89 11.40
N LEU A 349 -4.05 7.78 11.85
CA LEU A 349 -5.46 7.48 11.64
C LEU A 349 -6.31 7.88 12.86
N ALA A 350 -7.59 8.24 12.60
CA ALA A 350 -8.53 8.56 13.66
C ALA A 350 -8.73 7.36 14.59
N GLY A 351 -8.69 7.62 15.90
CA GLY A 351 -8.83 6.59 16.94
C GLY A 351 -7.56 5.80 17.24
N ALA A 352 -6.39 6.16 16.68
CA ALA A 352 -5.12 5.54 17.04
C ALA A 352 -4.76 5.82 18.51
N ILE A 353 -4.45 4.74 19.27
CA ILE A 353 -4.00 4.77 20.67
C ILE A 353 -2.84 3.80 20.86
N GLU A 354 -2.17 3.80 22.01
CA GLU A 354 -0.99 2.97 22.29
C GLU A 354 -1.16 2.01 23.50
N PRO A 355 -2.25 1.20 23.59
CA PRO A 355 -2.52 0.40 24.79
C PRO A 355 -1.43 -0.64 25.12
N LEU A 356 -0.72 -1.17 24.14
CA LEU A 356 0.33 -2.15 24.38
C LEU A 356 1.55 -1.54 25.09
N LYS A 357 1.78 -0.24 24.94
CA LYS A 357 2.88 0.47 25.59
C LYS A 357 2.73 0.48 27.11
N ASP A 358 1.50 0.73 27.57
CA ASP A 358 1.18 0.74 29.00
C ASP A 358 1.06 -0.67 29.59
N LEU A 359 0.52 -1.61 28.79
CA LEU A 359 0.22 -2.97 29.25
C LEU A 359 1.44 -3.88 29.31
N TYR A 360 2.40 -3.73 28.40
CA TYR A 360 3.52 -4.66 28.23
C TYR A 360 4.87 -3.97 28.34
N GLY A 361 5.92 -4.80 28.55
CA GLY A 361 7.25 -4.28 28.79
C GLY A 361 7.33 -3.45 30.07
N ASP A 362 8.19 -2.46 30.07
CA ASP A 362 8.46 -1.54 31.19
C ASP A 362 7.40 -0.43 31.39
N GLY A 363 6.35 -0.42 30.57
CA GLY A 363 5.31 0.60 30.57
C GLY A 363 5.75 1.93 29.95
N GLN A 364 6.91 1.96 29.26
CA GLN A 364 7.43 3.12 28.54
C GLN A 364 7.83 2.79 27.09
N GLY A 365 7.64 1.52 26.70
CA GLY A 365 7.91 1.01 25.36
C GLY A 365 9.12 0.07 25.29
N GLY A 366 9.95 -0.01 26.32
CA GLY A 366 11.06 -0.95 26.43
C GLY A 366 10.65 -2.34 26.90
N PRO A 367 11.51 -3.37 26.71
CA PRO A 367 11.25 -4.73 27.19
C PRO A 367 11.39 -4.85 28.72
N ASP A 368 10.70 -5.84 29.33
CA ASP A 368 10.79 -6.18 30.75
C ASP A 368 10.81 -7.70 30.96
N ALA A 369 12.00 -8.28 31.09
CA ALA A 369 12.21 -9.71 31.29
C ALA A 369 11.73 -10.20 32.68
N GLU A 370 11.82 -9.37 33.72
CA GLU A 370 11.34 -9.75 35.06
C GLU A 370 9.82 -9.83 35.10
N LYS A 371 9.13 -8.94 34.41
CA LYS A 371 7.67 -8.97 34.24
C LYS A 371 7.24 -10.19 33.42
N ALA A 372 7.90 -10.44 32.28
CA ALA A 372 7.64 -11.63 31.45
C ALA A 372 7.77 -12.92 32.26
N LYS A 373 8.86 -13.05 33.06
CA LYS A 373 9.10 -14.18 33.94
C LYS A 373 7.99 -14.31 34.98
N ALA A 374 7.64 -13.23 35.66
CA ALA A 374 6.61 -13.25 36.70
C ALA A 374 5.24 -13.67 36.12
N THR A 375 4.91 -13.23 34.89
CA THR A 375 3.68 -13.61 34.17
C THR A 375 3.64 -15.13 33.93
N LEU A 376 4.72 -15.71 33.40
CA LEU A 376 4.83 -17.16 33.15
C LEU A 376 4.76 -17.98 34.46
N GLU A 377 5.47 -17.55 35.50
CA GLU A 377 5.47 -18.21 36.80
C GLU A 377 4.07 -18.16 37.45
N ALA A 378 3.39 -17.04 37.41
CA ALA A 378 2.05 -16.89 37.98
C ALA A 378 1.00 -17.79 37.30
N ALA A 379 1.15 -18.02 35.98
CA ALA A 379 0.32 -18.94 35.22
C ALA A 379 0.75 -20.41 35.36
N GLY A 380 1.88 -20.71 36.02
CA GLY A 380 2.43 -22.06 36.13
C GLY A 380 2.91 -22.60 34.79
N VAL A 381 3.47 -21.74 33.94
CA VAL A 381 4.14 -22.12 32.70
C VAL A 381 5.59 -22.50 32.98
N GLU A 382 6.01 -23.66 32.50
CA GLU A 382 7.41 -24.09 32.61
C GLU A 382 8.28 -23.39 31.57
N THR A 383 9.47 -22.95 31.95
CA THR A 383 10.45 -22.30 31.06
C THR A 383 11.67 -23.19 30.83
N PRO A 384 12.33 -23.12 29.66
CA PRO A 384 11.95 -22.28 28.52
C PRO A 384 10.68 -22.78 27.82
N VAL A 385 9.84 -21.84 27.36
CA VAL A 385 8.70 -22.14 26.47
C VAL A 385 9.23 -22.48 25.08
N GLU A 386 8.93 -23.68 24.59
CA GLU A 386 9.23 -24.05 23.18
C GLU A 386 8.27 -23.33 22.26
N LEU A 387 8.78 -22.45 21.39
CA LEU A 387 7.99 -21.67 20.44
C LEU A 387 8.48 -21.93 19.02
N HIS A 388 7.61 -22.50 18.18
CA HIS A 388 7.82 -22.49 16.73
C HIS A 388 7.34 -21.15 16.17
N LEU A 389 8.25 -20.39 15.56
CA LEU A 389 7.99 -19.08 14.96
C LEU A 389 8.35 -19.14 13.48
N GLN A 390 7.36 -18.83 12.63
CA GLN A 390 7.48 -18.91 11.17
C GLN A 390 7.47 -17.52 10.53
N TYR A 391 8.34 -17.28 9.53
CA TYR A 391 8.30 -16.08 8.71
C TYR A 391 8.37 -16.43 7.22
N ASN A 392 8.01 -15.49 6.34
CA ASN A 392 8.20 -15.62 4.90
C ASN A 392 9.39 -14.78 4.42
N THR A 393 10.02 -15.22 3.31
CA THR A 393 11.31 -14.68 2.86
C THR A 393 11.19 -13.63 1.76
N ASP A 394 10.04 -13.46 1.14
CA ASP A 394 9.89 -12.80 -0.16
C ASP A 394 8.70 -11.84 -0.29
N HIS A 395 7.81 -11.74 0.70
CA HIS A 395 6.63 -10.89 0.61
C HIS A 395 6.74 -9.57 1.37
N TYR A 396 7.22 -9.60 2.63
CA TYR A 396 7.32 -8.40 3.47
C TYR A 396 8.70 -7.74 3.40
N GLY A 397 9.43 -7.96 2.30
CA GLY A 397 10.71 -7.32 2.02
C GLY A 397 11.92 -8.04 2.60
N PRO A 398 13.13 -7.62 2.20
CA PRO A 398 14.39 -8.31 2.50
C PRO A 398 14.79 -8.26 3.98
N GLY A 399 14.22 -7.36 4.77
CA GLY A 399 14.48 -7.23 6.21
C GLY A 399 13.86 -8.31 7.08
N SER A 400 12.90 -9.12 6.57
CA SER A 400 12.15 -10.09 7.38
C SER A 400 13.02 -11.14 8.07
N GLY A 401 14.11 -11.58 7.42
CA GLY A 401 15.04 -12.53 8.04
C GLY A 401 15.77 -11.94 9.24
N ASP A 402 16.29 -10.73 9.12
CA ASP A 402 16.99 -10.04 10.20
C ASP A 402 16.03 -9.62 11.32
N GLU A 403 14.81 -9.19 10.97
CA GLU A 403 13.72 -8.86 11.90
C GLU A 403 13.42 -10.05 12.82
N TYR A 404 13.13 -11.21 12.24
CA TYR A 404 12.77 -12.41 13.01
C TYR A 404 13.96 -13.05 13.71
N ALA A 405 15.18 -12.90 13.19
CA ALA A 405 16.39 -13.30 13.91
C ALA A 405 16.59 -12.44 15.18
N LEU A 406 16.40 -11.13 15.09
CA LEU A 406 16.50 -10.25 16.26
C LEU A 406 15.37 -10.51 17.27
N ILE A 407 14.13 -10.74 16.82
CA ILE A 407 13.02 -11.14 17.70
C ILE A 407 13.37 -12.45 18.44
N LYS A 408 13.90 -13.45 17.75
CA LYS A 408 14.36 -14.69 18.39
C LYS A 408 15.41 -14.41 19.46
N ASP A 409 16.42 -13.61 19.16
CA ASP A 409 17.49 -13.27 20.10
C ASP A 409 16.93 -12.56 21.36
N GLN A 410 15.97 -11.65 21.20
CA GLN A 410 15.28 -10.98 22.31
C GLN A 410 14.51 -11.97 23.18
N LEU A 411 13.77 -12.90 22.59
CA LEU A 411 12.97 -13.89 23.31
C LEU A 411 13.84 -14.92 24.07
N GLU A 412 15.02 -15.25 23.55
CA GLU A 412 15.94 -16.24 24.13
C GLU A 412 16.91 -15.64 25.15
N ALA A 413 17.10 -14.30 25.19
CA ALA A 413 18.14 -13.63 25.97
C ALA A 413 18.13 -14.00 27.46
N ASP A 414 16.95 -14.11 28.06
CA ASP A 414 16.78 -14.43 29.50
C ASP A 414 16.39 -15.90 29.78
N GLY A 415 16.43 -16.74 28.73
CA GLY A 415 16.14 -18.17 28.85
C GLY A 415 14.65 -18.50 29.11
N LEU A 416 13.74 -17.55 28.89
CA LEU A 416 12.32 -17.77 29.07
C LEU A 416 11.68 -18.48 27.88
N PHE A 417 12.26 -18.32 26.69
CA PHE A 417 11.84 -18.99 25.46
C PHE A 417 12.98 -19.78 24.85
N LYS A 418 12.59 -20.77 24.03
CA LYS A 418 13.47 -21.47 23.09
C LYS A 418 12.74 -21.47 21.73
N VAL A 419 13.25 -20.70 20.79
CA VAL A 419 12.58 -20.40 19.53
C VAL A 419 13.13 -21.28 18.40
N ASP A 420 12.26 -22.12 17.83
CA ASP A 420 12.49 -22.79 16.55
C ASP A 420 12.05 -21.86 15.43
N LEU A 421 12.98 -21.06 14.90
CA LEU A 421 12.72 -20.10 13.82
C LEU A 421 12.85 -20.79 12.47
N GLN A 422 11.78 -20.74 11.68
CA GLN A 422 11.67 -21.35 10.36
C GLN A 422 11.19 -20.34 9.33
N SER A 423 11.44 -20.60 8.04
CA SER A 423 10.98 -19.74 6.95
C SER A 423 10.44 -20.55 5.77
N THR A 424 9.49 -19.96 5.05
CA THR A 424 8.87 -20.55 3.85
C THR A 424 8.57 -19.41 2.86
N GLU A 425 8.64 -19.67 1.55
CA GLU A 425 8.23 -18.72 0.53
C GLU A 425 6.71 -18.46 0.58
N TYR A 426 6.28 -17.27 0.16
CA TYR A 426 4.95 -16.75 0.47
C TYR A 426 3.79 -17.57 -0.07
N VAL A 427 3.91 -18.14 -1.28
CA VAL A 427 2.81 -18.92 -1.89
C VAL A 427 2.50 -20.18 -1.09
N GLN A 428 3.53 -20.87 -0.60
CA GLN A 428 3.35 -22.03 0.29
C GLN A 428 2.97 -21.57 1.70
N TYR A 429 3.62 -20.52 2.19
CA TYR A 429 3.35 -19.91 3.49
C TYR A 429 1.87 -19.57 3.70
N SER A 430 1.25 -18.92 2.70
CA SER A 430 -0.16 -18.53 2.75
C SER A 430 -1.12 -19.73 2.85
N LYS A 431 -0.77 -20.85 2.23
CA LYS A 431 -1.55 -22.09 2.34
C LYS A 431 -1.40 -22.75 3.70
N ASP A 432 -0.17 -22.79 4.21
CA ASP A 432 0.15 -23.49 5.45
C ASP A 432 -0.42 -22.76 6.67
N ARG A 433 -0.41 -21.39 6.68
CA ARG A 433 -0.97 -20.62 7.79
C ARG A 433 -2.47 -20.87 7.99
N VAL A 434 -3.25 -20.93 6.91
CA VAL A 434 -4.70 -21.19 6.98
C VAL A 434 -5.02 -22.67 7.19
N ALA A 435 -4.03 -23.55 7.05
CA ALA A 435 -4.11 -24.97 7.36
C ALA A 435 -3.63 -25.33 8.77
N ASP A 436 -3.48 -24.35 9.66
CA ASP A 436 -3.08 -24.51 11.06
C ASP A 436 -1.65 -25.10 11.26
N VAL A 437 -0.77 -24.96 10.25
CA VAL A 437 0.59 -25.52 10.34
C VAL A 437 1.46 -24.72 11.31
N TYR A 438 1.26 -23.41 11.41
CA TYR A 438 2.12 -22.50 12.16
C TYR A 438 1.50 -22.06 13.49
N PRO A 439 2.09 -22.37 14.64
CA PRO A 439 1.61 -21.93 15.96
C PRO A 439 1.73 -20.44 16.21
N ALA A 440 2.83 -19.83 15.73
CA ALA A 440 3.06 -18.40 15.71
C ALA A 440 3.78 -18.02 14.41
N TYR A 441 3.37 -16.90 13.79
CA TYR A 441 3.87 -16.57 12.46
C TYR A 441 3.81 -15.07 12.14
N GLN A 442 4.66 -14.66 11.19
CA GLN A 442 4.72 -13.31 10.65
C GLN A 442 3.47 -12.98 9.83
N LEU A 443 2.91 -11.81 9.99
CA LEU A 443 2.17 -11.13 8.95
C LEU A 443 2.51 -9.62 8.97
N GLY A 444 2.14 -8.95 7.90
CA GLY A 444 2.04 -7.52 7.77
C GLY A 444 0.71 -7.17 7.13
N TRP A 445 0.37 -5.91 7.14
CA TRP A 445 -0.83 -5.40 6.50
C TRP A 445 -0.51 -4.14 5.71
N PHE A 446 -0.92 -4.11 4.47
CA PHE A 446 -0.96 -2.90 3.64
C PHE A 446 -2.42 -2.50 3.54
N PRO A 447 -2.80 -1.28 3.95
CA PRO A 447 -4.20 -0.91 4.02
C PRO A 447 -4.86 -0.81 2.64
N ASP A 448 -6.10 -1.27 2.55
CA ASP A 448 -6.94 -1.13 1.37
C ASP A 448 -7.53 0.29 1.27
N TYR A 449 -7.77 0.91 2.43
CA TYR A 449 -8.26 2.27 2.60
C TYR A 449 -7.80 2.84 3.95
N SER A 450 -7.77 4.17 4.07
CA SER A 450 -7.17 4.90 5.19
C SER A 450 -8.15 5.09 6.36
N ASP A 451 -8.64 3.99 6.93
CA ASP A 451 -9.54 3.98 8.08
C ASP A 451 -9.13 2.92 9.10
N ALA A 452 -9.39 3.19 10.39
CA ALA A 452 -9.12 2.25 11.49
C ALA A 452 -9.81 0.89 11.29
N ASP A 453 -10.98 0.86 10.66
CA ASP A 453 -11.71 -0.38 10.38
C ASP A 453 -10.87 -1.37 9.58
N ASN A 454 -10.04 -0.90 8.65
CA ASN A 454 -9.15 -1.75 7.83
C ASN A 454 -8.07 -2.49 8.65
N TYR A 455 -7.87 -2.11 9.91
CA TYR A 455 -6.94 -2.74 10.85
C TYR A 455 -7.64 -3.50 11.98
N LEU A 456 -8.96 -3.43 12.06
CA LEU A 456 -9.77 -4.07 13.10
C LEU A 456 -10.62 -5.21 12.54
N THR A 457 -11.41 -4.94 11.52
CA THR A 457 -12.32 -5.91 10.88
C THR A 457 -11.56 -7.14 10.35
N PRO A 458 -10.48 -7.04 9.54
CA PRO A 458 -9.79 -8.20 9.00
C PRO A 458 -9.10 -9.06 10.06
N PHE A 459 -8.81 -8.52 11.26
CA PHE A 459 -8.00 -9.20 12.26
C PHE A 459 -8.80 -9.76 13.42
N PHE A 460 -9.92 -9.15 13.78
CA PHE A 460 -10.58 -9.41 15.06
C PHE A 460 -12.06 -9.79 14.95
N LEU A 461 -12.70 -9.70 13.77
CA LEU A 461 -13.99 -10.35 13.59
C LEU A 461 -13.89 -11.86 13.82
N ILE A 462 -14.97 -12.46 14.27
CA ILE A 462 -15.11 -13.92 14.25
C ILE A 462 -15.05 -14.35 12.77
N GLU A 463 -14.30 -15.43 12.46
CA GLU A 463 -13.98 -15.85 11.08
C GLU A 463 -13.18 -14.81 10.28
N ASN A 464 -12.23 -14.14 10.95
CA ASN A 464 -11.38 -13.10 10.37
C ASN A 464 -10.42 -13.63 9.27
N PHE A 465 -9.81 -12.70 8.52
CA PHE A 465 -8.84 -12.99 7.46
C PHE A 465 -7.61 -13.76 7.97
N LEU A 466 -7.19 -13.58 9.21
CA LEU A 466 -6.03 -14.26 9.78
C LEU A 466 -6.25 -15.78 9.87
N SER A 467 -7.48 -16.24 9.95
CA SER A 467 -7.84 -17.66 10.15
C SER A 467 -7.13 -18.29 11.37
N ASN A 468 -6.87 -17.47 12.39
CA ASN A 468 -6.10 -17.85 13.57
C ASN A 468 -6.95 -18.37 14.74
N HIS A 469 -8.26 -18.56 14.52
CA HIS A 469 -9.26 -19.05 15.48
C HIS A 469 -9.48 -18.13 16.70
N TYR A 470 -9.06 -16.86 16.61
CA TYR A 470 -9.46 -15.86 17.61
C TYR A 470 -10.96 -15.61 17.52
N ALA A 471 -11.64 -15.64 18.64
CA ALA A 471 -13.08 -15.36 18.74
C ALA A 471 -13.40 -14.70 20.07
N ASN A 472 -13.78 -13.42 20.03
CA ASN A 472 -14.29 -12.67 21.17
C ASN A 472 -15.56 -11.96 20.72
N GLN A 473 -16.73 -12.39 21.28
CA GLN A 473 -18.03 -11.88 20.86
C GLN A 473 -18.19 -10.39 21.16
N GLU A 474 -17.65 -9.90 22.28
CA GLU A 474 -17.72 -8.49 22.65
C GLU A 474 -16.94 -7.61 21.66
N VAL A 475 -15.73 -8.03 21.27
CA VAL A 475 -14.93 -7.36 20.25
C VAL A 475 -15.65 -7.40 18.90
N ASN A 476 -16.20 -8.55 18.52
CA ASN A 476 -16.96 -8.70 17.28
C ASN A 476 -18.15 -7.72 17.21
N ASP A 477 -18.92 -7.62 18.30
CA ASP A 477 -20.10 -6.74 18.37
C ASP A 477 -19.69 -5.27 18.27
N LEU A 478 -18.59 -4.86 18.94
CA LEU A 478 -18.05 -3.50 18.85
C LEU A 478 -17.54 -3.15 17.45
N ILE A 479 -16.89 -4.08 16.75
CA ILE A 479 -16.44 -3.89 15.37
C ILE A 479 -17.65 -3.65 14.45
N LEU A 480 -18.70 -4.45 14.57
CA LEU A 480 -19.91 -4.27 13.78
C LEU A 480 -20.64 -2.97 14.14
N GLU A 481 -20.63 -2.55 15.41
CA GLU A 481 -21.24 -1.31 15.86
C GLU A 481 -20.50 -0.07 15.33
N GLN A 482 -19.14 -0.05 15.40
CA GLN A 482 -18.38 1.10 14.90
C GLN A 482 -18.58 1.31 13.39
N ALA A 483 -18.70 0.22 12.61
CA ALA A 483 -18.87 0.28 11.15
C ALA A 483 -20.18 0.98 10.74
N VAL A 484 -21.17 1.06 11.61
CA VAL A 484 -22.49 1.65 11.33
C VAL A 484 -22.81 2.86 12.22
N THR A 485 -21.83 3.40 12.95
CA THR A 485 -22.00 4.55 13.86
C THR A 485 -21.67 5.85 13.13
N PRO A 486 -22.67 6.72 12.82
CA PRO A 486 -22.44 7.92 12.00
C PRO A 486 -21.77 9.07 12.76
N ASP A 487 -21.90 9.13 14.09
CA ASP A 487 -21.27 10.18 14.91
C ASP A 487 -19.77 9.92 15.02
N PRO A 488 -18.88 10.80 14.51
CA PRO A 488 -17.45 10.54 14.49
C PRO A 488 -16.84 10.36 15.88
N ALA A 489 -17.32 11.08 16.89
CA ALA A 489 -16.78 10.99 18.25
C ALA A 489 -17.19 9.67 18.93
N ALA A 490 -18.44 9.24 18.73
CA ALA A 490 -18.91 7.94 19.21
C ALA A 490 -18.18 6.79 18.51
N ARG A 491 -17.98 6.88 17.19
CA ARG A 491 -17.22 5.88 16.42
C ARG A 491 -15.77 5.78 16.89
N THR A 492 -15.10 6.93 17.09
CA THR A 492 -13.74 6.96 17.64
C THR A 492 -13.65 6.28 18.99
N ALA A 493 -14.59 6.54 19.89
CA ALA A 493 -14.62 5.89 21.21
C ALA A 493 -14.77 4.36 21.12
N LEU A 494 -15.56 3.85 20.18
CA LEU A 494 -15.68 2.40 19.91
C LEU A 494 -14.36 1.82 19.38
N ILE A 495 -13.71 2.51 18.44
CA ILE A 495 -12.40 2.13 17.88
C ILE A 495 -11.33 2.05 18.98
N GLU A 496 -11.28 3.01 19.89
CA GLU A 496 -10.38 3.00 21.05
C GLU A 496 -10.70 1.85 22.01
N GLU A 497 -11.98 1.58 22.27
CA GLU A 497 -12.43 0.47 23.12
C GLU A 497 -12.03 -0.89 22.54
N ILE A 498 -12.23 -1.10 21.23
CA ILE A 498 -11.80 -2.32 20.53
C ILE A 498 -10.30 -2.53 20.72
N GLN A 499 -9.47 -1.52 20.48
CA GLN A 499 -8.02 -1.62 20.61
C GLN A 499 -7.59 -1.99 22.04
N ASN A 500 -8.22 -1.41 23.05
CA ASN A 500 -7.95 -1.77 24.45
C ASN A 500 -8.27 -3.24 24.76
N LYS A 501 -9.39 -3.77 24.24
CA LYS A 501 -9.78 -5.17 24.44
C LYS A 501 -8.86 -6.15 23.73
N VAL A 502 -8.56 -5.90 22.45
CA VAL A 502 -7.70 -6.79 21.68
C VAL A 502 -6.25 -6.74 22.16
N ALA A 503 -5.81 -5.60 22.73
CA ALA A 503 -4.51 -5.50 23.40
C ALA A 503 -4.42 -6.40 24.64
N ALA A 504 -5.51 -6.58 25.39
CA ALA A 504 -5.56 -7.50 26.52
C ALA A 504 -5.57 -8.98 26.07
N ASP A 505 -6.23 -9.28 24.94
CA ASP A 505 -6.36 -10.64 24.41
C ASP A 505 -5.09 -11.12 23.66
N LEU A 506 -4.34 -10.19 23.04
CA LEU A 506 -3.11 -10.46 22.29
C LEU A 506 -3.23 -11.60 21.28
N SER A 507 -4.25 -11.60 20.43
CA SER A 507 -4.34 -12.56 19.32
C SER A 507 -3.22 -12.35 18.30
N THR A 508 -2.74 -11.12 18.23
CA THR A 508 -1.56 -10.69 17.49
C THR A 508 -0.71 -9.75 18.34
N VAL A 509 0.58 -9.64 18.06
CA VAL A 509 1.49 -8.67 18.67
C VAL A 509 2.05 -7.75 17.60
N PRO A 510 1.46 -6.56 17.40
CA PRO A 510 2.02 -5.55 16.52
C PRO A 510 3.29 -4.96 17.13
N PHE A 511 4.26 -4.66 16.28
CA PHE A 511 5.54 -4.16 16.77
C PHE A 511 6.15 -3.02 15.95
N LEU A 512 5.87 -2.92 14.64
CA LEU A 512 6.37 -1.84 13.79
C LEU A 512 5.30 -1.31 12.84
N GLN A 513 5.35 -0.01 12.59
CA GLN A 513 4.64 0.71 11.54
C GLN A 513 5.66 1.20 10.51
N GLY A 514 5.47 0.91 9.23
CA GLY A 514 6.32 1.40 8.15
C GLY A 514 6.13 2.88 7.90
N ALA A 515 7.18 3.60 7.54
CA ALA A 515 7.06 4.93 6.97
C ALA A 515 6.93 4.85 5.44
N GLN A 516 6.16 5.76 4.84
CA GLN A 516 6.32 6.04 3.43
C GLN A 516 7.64 6.78 3.24
N VAL A 517 8.41 6.42 2.22
CA VAL A 517 9.67 7.09 1.92
C VAL A 517 9.76 7.39 0.43
N VAL A 518 10.11 8.61 0.10
CA VAL A 518 10.48 9.02 -1.25
C VAL A 518 11.83 9.73 -1.21
N VAL A 519 12.67 9.48 -2.19
CA VAL A 519 13.94 10.19 -2.36
C VAL A 519 13.85 11.04 -3.62
N THR A 520 14.16 12.33 -3.48
CA THR A 520 14.06 13.28 -4.59
C THR A 520 15.38 13.99 -4.84
N GLY A 521 15.59 14.49 -6.06
CA GLY A 521 16.61 15.51 -6.31
C GLY A 521 16.38 16.76 -5.45
N THR A 522 17.43 17.54 -5.20
CA THR A 522 17.32 18.77 -4.37
C THR A 522 16.51 19.88 -5.03
N ASP A 523 16.30 19.80 -6.34
CA ASP A 523 15.50 20.70 -7.16
C ASP A 523 14.03 20.27 -7.33
N ILE A 524 13.61 19.18 -6.66
CA ILE A 524 12.23 18.68 -6.69
C ILE A 524 11.51 19.12 -5.40
N ASP A 525 10.32 19.69 -5.58
CA ASP A 525 9.40 20.04 -4.50
C ASP A 525 8.01 19.40 -4.73
N GLY A 526 7.13 19.44 -3.73
CA GLY A 526 5.77 18.90 -3.81
C GLY A 526 5.66 17.38 -3.63
N ALA A 527 6.72 16.72 -3.14
CA ALA A 527 6.64 15.31 -2.75
C ALA A 527 5.91 15.21 -1.39
N ILE A 528 4.59 15.00 -1.43
CA ILE A 528 3.72 14.88 -0.25
C ILE A 528 3.45 13.41 0.02
N LEU A 529 3.74 12.97 1.24
CA LEU A 529 3.43 11.65 1.77
C LEU A 529 2.52 11.83 2.98
N ASP A 530 1.31 11.33 2.90
CA ASP A 530 0.27 11.54 3.91
C ASP A 530 -0.48 10.25 4.25
N GLY A 531 -1.46 10.35 5.15
CA GLY A 531 -2.26 9.23 5.62
C GLY A 531 -3.18 8.62 4.56
N SER A 532 -3.25 9.16 3.33
CA SER A 532 -3.94 8.52 2.20
C SER A 532 -3.17 7.30 1.66
N PHE A 533 -1.88 7.20 1.98
CA PHE A 533 -0.93 6.20 1.49
C PHE A 533 -0.79 6.19 -0.05
N LYS A 534 -1.16 7.28 -0.70
CA LYS A 534 -1.07 7.48 -2.16
C LYS A 534 0.04 8.47 -2.48
N PHE A 535 0.93 8.13 -3.38
CA PHE A 535 1.92 9.08 -3.90
C PHE A 535 1.36 9.77 -5.14
N ARG A 536 0.94 11.02 -4.98
CA ARG A 536 0.30 11.83 -6.02
C ARG A 536 1.34 12.64 -6.79
N PHE A 537 1.30 12.57 -8.12
CA PHE A 537 2.25 13.27 -8.99
C PHE A 537 1.87 14.73 -9.25
N ALA A 538 0.59 15.08 -9.09
CA ALA A 538 0.07 16.40 -9.42
C ALA A 538 0.82 17.58 -8.76
N PRO A 539 1.25 17.52 -7.47
CA PRO A 539 1.94 18.62 -6.82
C PRO A 539 3.44 18.70 -7.12
N LEU A 540 4.03 17.68 -7.78
CA LEU A 540 5.46 17.65 -8.05
C LEU A 540 5.88 18.79 -8.97
N THR A 541 6.94 19.52 -8.58
CA THR A 541 7.56 20.59 -9.37
C THR A 541 9.07 20.42 -9.42
N LYS A 542 9.68 20.93 -10.50
CA LYS A 542 11.13 20.97 -10.66
C LYS A 542 11.58 22.42 -10.81
N GLY A 543 12.41 22.88 -9.86
CA GLY A 543 12.93 24.25 -9.74
C GLY A 543 14.21 24.54 -10.52
#